data_53a071a8b84957a4423bf5736f358c6a
#
_entry.id   53a071a8b84957a4423bf5736f358c6a
#
_cell.length_a   1.000
_cell.length_b   1.000
_cell.length_c   1.000
_cell.angle_alpha   90.00
_cell.angle_beta   90.00
_cell.angle_gamma   90.00
#
_symmetry.space_group_name_H-M   'P 1'
#
loop_
_entity.id
_entity.type
_entity.pdbx_description
1 polymer ?
#
loop_
_entity_poly.entity_id
_entity_poly.type
_entity_poly.pdbx_seq_one_letter_code
_entity_poly.pdbx_strand_id
1 'polypeptide(L)'
;MKTALIVGVSGIVGGNLAKLLLSKKDWTVYGIARRPQSREGLSPIAVDIQDAAATKAALRGLQPSHIFLATWLRQPTEAQNIRVNSAMVRHVLDAVSHAGSVEHVALVTGLKHYLGPFEAYAKGELPATPLRESQDRLAMENFYYAQEDEVFAAAARDGFSWSVHRPHTIIGYAVGNAMNMGTTLAVYASICKELGKPIQFPGSSTQWNSLTDITDARVLAEHLLWAATTPGARNQALNIVNGDTFRWKWMWQRIAGWFGVETAPFDGRGVPLQTQLAEAGPIWHSIAEKYGLAEVDLNVLASAWHTDADLGRPIEVVTDMSKSRKLGFSAFQASEDSFFDLFAALREAHLIP
;
A
#
# COMPACT_ATOMS: atom_id res chain seq x y z
N MET A 1 9.20 22.69 -15.36
CA MET A 1 9.42 21.25 -15.08
C MET A 1 9.19 21.06 -13.61
N LYS A 2 8.39 20.05 -13.23
CA LYS A 2 8.06 19.75 -11.83
C LYS A 2 9.11 18.82 -11.23
N THR A 3 9.42 18.99 -9.95
CA THR A 3 10.37 18.14 -9.23
C THR A 3 9.63 17.36 -8.16
N ALA A 4 9.57 16.04 -8.33
CA ALA A 4 8.97 15.12 -7.36
C ALA A 4 10.00 14.57 -6.38
N LEU A 5 9.67 14.55 -5.09
CA LEU A 5 10.37 13.82 -4.06
C LEU A 5 9.45 12.69 -3.57
N ILE A 6 9.77 11.45 -3.90
CA ILE A 6 9.01 10.28 -3.48
C ILE A 6 9.68 9.64 -2.26
N VAL A 7 9.02 9.66 -1.13
CA VAL A 7 9.49 9.04 0.11
C VAL A 7 8.92 7.63 0.21
N GLY A 8 9.78 6.62 0.23
CA GLY A 8 9.39 5.21 0.14
C GLY A 8 9.38 4.66 -1.29
N VAL A 9 10.28 5.14 -2.15
CA VAL A 9 10.35 4.80 -3.58
C VAL A 9 10.55 3.30 -3.87
N SER A 10 11.07 2.53 -2.93
CA SER A 10 11.21 1.05 -3.07
C SER A 10 9.95 0.27 -2.69
N GLY A 11 8.94 0.95 -2.12
CA GLY A 11 7.68 0.32 -1.72
C GLY A 11 6.67 0.20 -2.86
N ILE A 12 5.56 -0.51 -2.57
CA ILE A 12 4.50 -0.78 -3.54
C ILE A 12 3.90 0.52 -4.13
N VAL A 13 3.68 1.54 -3.31
CA VAL A 13 3.13 2.83 -3.76
C VAL A 13 4.19 3.66 -4.45
N GLY A 14 5.31 3.91 -3.77
CA GLY A 14 6.36 4.79 -4.29
C GLY A 14 7.00 4.28 -5.57
N GLY A 15 7.18 2.96 -5.72
CA GLY A 15 7.72 2.34 -6.93
C GLY A 15 6.81 2.47 -8.15
N ASN A 16 5.49 2.31 -7.97
CA ASN A 16 4.51 2.49 -9.04
C ASN A 16 4.34 3.97 -9.40
N LEU A 17 4.35 4.87 -8.41
CA LEU A 17 4.34 6.31 -8.66
C LEU A 17 5.61 6.76 -9.41
N ALA A 18 6.79 6.28 -9.02
CA ALA A 18 8.03 6.59 -9.73
C ALA A 18 7.96 6.16 -11.20
N LYS A 19 7.47 4.92 -11.47
CA LYS A 19 7.26 4.43 -12.83
C LYS A 19 6.34 5.35 -13.64
N LEU A 20 5.24 5.79 -13.04
CA LEU A 20 4.29 6.70 -13.69
C LEU A 20 4.93 8.06 -13.98
N LEU A 21 5.58 8.70 -12.99
CA LEU A 21 6.18 10.03 -13.18
C LEU A 21 7.34 10.02 -14.17
N LEU A 22 8.16 8.97 -14.17
CA LEU A 22 9.25 8.80 -15.15
C LEU A 22 8.75 8.64 -16.58
N SER A 23 7.53 8.14 -16.78
CA SER A 23 6.90 8.11 -18.11
C SER A 23 6.45 9.49 -18.60
N LYS A 24 6.42 10.49 -17.73
CA LYS A 24 6.02 11.88 -18.03
C LYS A 24 7.25 12.75 -18.29
N LYS A 25 7.28 13.46 -19.40
CA LYS A 25 8.45 14.28 -19.81
C LYS A 25 8.65 15.57 -19.00
N ASP A 26 7.67 15.96 -18.20
CA ASP A 26 7.64 17.23 -17.45
C ASP A 26 8.00 17.07 -15.96
N TRP A 27 8.49 15.88 -15.55
CA TRP A 27 8.88 15.57 -14.18
C TRP A 27 10.36 15.20 -14.06
N THR A 28 11.02 15.74 -13.03
CA THR A 28 12.28 15.22 -12.48
C THR A 28 11.94 14.47 -11.22
N VAL A 29 12.46 13.24 -11.06
CA VAL A 29 12.02 12.34 -9.98
C VAL A 29 13.21 11.98 -9.07
N TYR A 30 13.09 12.36 -7.81
CA TYR A 30 13.96 11.93 -6.72
C TYR A 30 13.25 10.91 -5.85
N GLY A 31 13.96 9.87 -5.42
CA GLY A 31 13.37 8.80 -4.63
C GLY A 31 14.16 8.47 -3.38
N ILE A 32 13.52 8.61 -2.21
CA ILE A 32 14.09 8.24 -0.92
C ILE A 32 13.72 6.81 -0.55
N ALA A 33 14.73 6.04 -0.17
CA ALA A 33 14.62 4.78 0.56
C ALA A 33 15.91 4.50 1.33
N ARG A 34 15.89 3.56 2.28
CA ARG A 34 17.12 3.09 2.93
C ARG A 34 18.08 2.43 1.94
N ARG A 35 17.52 1.70 0.97
CA ARG A 35 18.25 1.04 -0.13
C ARG A 35 17.45 1.23 -1.42
N PRO A 36 17.53 2.43 -2.03
CA PRO A 36 16.82 2.69 -3.28
C PRO A 36 17.43 1.87 -4.41
N GLN A 37 16.57 1.23 -5.20
CA GLN A 37 17.01 0.55 -6.41
C GLN A 37 17.32 1.56 -7.50
N SER A 38 18.37 1.31 -8.28
CA SER A 38 18.65 2.09 -9.48
C SER A 38 17.56 1.88 -10.53
N ARG A 39 17.08 2.96 -11.10
CA ARG A 39 16.13 2.96 -12.23
C ARG A 39 16.47 4.14 -13.13
N GLU A 40 16.44 3.92 -14.44
CA GLU A 40 16.69 4.97 -15.41
C GLU A 40 15.77 6.18 -15.17
N GLY A 41 16.35 7.38 -15.16
CA GLY A 41 15.66 8.65 -14.91
C GLY A 41 15.34 8.96 -13.44
N LEU A 42 15.50 8.01 -12.51
CA LEU A 42 15.32 8.23 -11.08
C LEU A 42 16.63 8.68 -10.43
N SER A 43 16.60 9.76 -9.67
CA SER A 43 17.70 10.17 -8.80
C SER A 43 17.53 9.57 -7.41
N PRO A 44 18.24 8.48 -7.06
CA PRO A 44 18.05 7.79 -5.79
C PRO A 44 18.73 8.54 -4.64
N ILE A 45 18.07 8.62 -3.49
CA ILE A 45 18.58 9.18 -2.24
C ILE A 45 18.52 8.09 -1.16
N ALA A 46 19.70 7.58 -0.78
CA ALA A 46 19.82 6.56 0.24
C ALA A 46 19.90 7.22 1.62
N VAL A 47 18.82 7.17 2.40
CA VAL A 47 18.78 7.70 3.76
C VAL A 47 17.70 7.01 4.59
N ASP A 48 17.97 6.83 5.90
CA ASP A 48 16.94 6.47 6.87
C ASP A 48 16.32 7.75 7.44
N ILE A 49 15.08 8.02 7.08
CA ILE A 49 14.35 9.23 7.50
C ILE A 49 13.95 9.23 8.98
N GLN A 50 14.24 8.18 9.74
CA GLN A 50 14.17 8.22 11.19
C GLN A 50 15.28 9.11 11.79
N ASP A 51 16.40 9.25 11.09
CA ASP A 51 17.50 10.15 11.46
C ASP A 51 17.27 11.55 10.86
N ALA A 52 16.91 12.51 11.70
CA ALA A 52 16.66 13.89 11.29
C ALA A 52 17.90 14.57 10.69
N ALA A 53 19.08 14.33 11.27
CA ALA A 53 20.32 14.96 10.81
C ALA A 53 20.75 14.39 9.45
N ALA A 54 20.70 13.07 9.28
CA ALA A 54 20.98 12.43 8.02
C ALA A 54 19.98 12.86 6.93
N THR A 55 18.67 12.95 7.26
CA THR A 55 17.62 13.41 6.34
C THR A 55 17.91 14.85 5.88
N LYS A 56 18.20 15.75 6.83
CA LYS A 56 18.55 17.14 6.51
C LYS A 56 19.80 17.24 5.62
N ALA A 57 20.81 16.43 5.89
CA ALA A 57 22.02 16.40 5.10
C ALA A 57 21.78 15.87 3.69
N ALA A 58 21.02 14.77 3.55
CA ALA A 58 20.70 14.15 2.27
C ALA A 58 19.83 15.02 1.36
N LEU A 59 18.96 15.87 1.93
CA LEU A 59 18.06 16.76 1.19
C LEU A 59 18.59 18.19 1.03
N ARG A 60 19.81 18.45 1.49
CA ARG A 60 20.41 19.79 1.40
C ARG A 60 20.50 20.27 -0.05
N GLY A 61 19.91 21.44 -0.34
CA GLY A 61 19.90 22.05 -1.65
C GLY A 61 18.88 21.47 -2.63
N LEU A 62 18.13 20.44 -2.25
CA LEU A 62 17.02 19.95 -3.04
C LEU A 62 15.85 20.93 -2.95
N GLN A 63 15.23 21.21 -4.10
CA GLN A 63 14.07 22.09 -4.22
C GLN A 63 12.89 21.35 -4.86
N PRO A 64 12.24 20.43 -4.12
CA PRO A 64 11.10 19.71 -4.66
C PRO A 64 9.90 20.64 -4.76
N SER A 65 9.17 20.57 -5.89
CA SER A 65 7.86 21.23 -6.00
C SER A 65 6.72 20.36 -5.45
N HIS A 66 6.90 19.02 -5.49
CA HIS A 66 5.90 18.06 -5.04
C HIS A 66 6.54 16.97 -4.19
N ILE A 67 5.94 16.67 -3.05
CA ILE A 67 6.41 15.62 -2.14
C ILE A 67 5.32 14.55 -2.02
N PHE A 68 5.71 13.30 -2.17
CA PHE A 68 4.83 12.14 -2.02
C PHE A 68 5.32 11.27 -0.87
N LEU A 69 4.59 11.29 0.24
CA LEU A 69 4.89 10.51 1.45
C LEU A 69 4.17 9.16 1.36
N ALA A 70 4.88 8.13 0.95
CA ALA A 70 4.36 6.79 0.66
C ALA A 70 5.06 5.69 1.47
N THR A 71 5.40 6.00 2.73
CA THR A 71 6.08 5.06 3.63
C THR A 71 5.58 5.17 5.05
N TRP A 72 5.60 4.05 5.76
CA TRP A 72 5.44 3.96 7.19
C TRP A 72 6.27 2.81 7.73
N LEU A 73 6.55 2.82 9.01
CA LEU A 73 7.32 1.78 9.68
C LEU A 73 6.51 1.21 10.85
N ARG A 74 6.21 -0.09 10.76
CA ARG A 74 5.49 -0.79 11.82
C ARG A 74 6.32 -0.84 13.10
N GLN A 75 5.67 -0.54 14.21
CA GLN A 75 6.20 -0.65 15.56
C GLN A 75 5.36 -1.62 16.40
N PRO A 76 5.87 -2.13 17.53
CA PRO A 76 5.15 -3.05 18.40
C PRO A 76 3.87 -2.48 19.02
N THR A 77 3.79 -1.17 19.25
CA THR A 77 2.63 -0.50 19.87
C THR A 77 2.18 0.71 19.06
N GLU A 78 0.90 1.11 19.20
CA GLU A 78 0.38 2.28 18.51
C GLU A 78 1.07 3.57 18.96
N ALA A 79 1.37 3.73 20.23
CA ALA A 79 2.15 4.87 20.72
C ALA A 79 3.55 4.98 20.07
N GLN A 80 4.20 3.86 19.81
CA GLN A 80 5.46 3.82 19.08
C GLN A 80 5.26 4.09 17.58
N ASN A 81 4.18 3.56 16.97
CA ASN A 81 3.79 3.88 15.59
C ASN A 81 3.61 5.39 15.42
N ILE A 82 2.87 6.04 16.32
CA ILE A 82 2.64 7.48 16.33
C ILE A 82 3.98 8.22 16.37
N ARG A 83 4.81 7.94 17.38
CA ARG A 83 6.08 8.64 17.58
C ARG A 83 7.00 8.52 16.37
N VAL A 84 7.17 7.31 15.85
CA VAL A 84 8.13 7.05 14.76
C VAL A 84 7.62 7.61 13.44
N ASN A 85 6.36 7.35 13.10
CA ASN A 85 5.85 7.72 11.78
C ASN A 85 5.55 9.21 11.66
N SER A 86 5.12 9.90 12.73
CA SER A 86 5.00 11.36 12.71
C SER A 86 6.38 12.02 12.59
N ALA A 87 7.39 11.53 13.32
CA ALA A 87 8.77 12.05 13.22
C ALA A 87 9.34 11.89 11.81
N MET A 88 9.12 10.75 11.15
CA MET A 88 9.56 10.52 9.76
C MET A 88 8.97 11.56 8.80
N VAL A 89 7.68 11.88 8.92
CA VAL A 89 7.02 12.93 8.11
C VAL A 89 7.64 14.29 8.41
N ARG A 90 7.77 14.64 9.69
CA ARG A 90 8.36 15.92 10.14
C ARG A 90 9.77 16.10 9.62
N HIS A 91 10.65 15.09 9.76
CA HIS A 91 12.05 15.18 9.33
C HIS A 91 12.20 15.51 7.85
N VAL A 92 11.34 14.92 6.99
CA VAL A 92 11.35 15.20 5.54
C VAL A 92 10.89 16.62 5.29
N LEU A 93 9.73 17.03 5.86
CA LEU A 93 9.15 18.35 5.61
C LEU A 93 10.03 19.47 6.15
N ASP A 94 10.62 19.31 7.34
CA ASP A 94 11.55 20.29 7.92
C ASP A 94 12.85 20.40 7.11
N ALA A 95 13.35 19.30 6.55
CA ALA A 95 14.58 19.31 5.74
C ALA A 95 14.45 20.16 4.47
N VAL A 96 13.25 20.31 3.91
CA VAL A 96 12.99 21.07 2.67
C VAL A 96 12.25 22.39 2.88
N SER A 97 11.79 22.68 4.11
CA SER A 97 11.00 23.88 4.43
C SER A 97 11.69 25.18 4.01
N HIS A 98 13.00 25.29 4.20
CA HIS A 98 13.79 26.46 3.85
C HIS A 98 13.90 26.74 2.35
N ALA A 99 13.57 25.77 1.50
CA ALA A 99 13.68 25.91 0.07
C ALA A 99 12.56 26.80 -0.54
N GLY A 100 11.39 26.88 0.15
CA GLY A 100 10.22 27.63 -0.30
C GLY A 100 9.68 27.20 -1.66
N SER A 101 10.08 26.00 -2.14
CA SER A 101 9.74 25.48 -3.47
C SER A 101 8.55 24.55 -3.49
N VAL A 102 8.11 24.06 -2.32
CA VAL A 102 7.05 23.05 -2.22
C VAL A 102 5.68 23.67 -2.53
N GLU A 103 5.02 23.15 -3.55
CA GLU A 103 3.68 23.54 -3.97
C GLU A 103 2.61 22.60 -3.41
N HIS A 104 2.95 21.29 -3.31
CA HIS A 104 2.02 20.26 -2.85
C HIS A 104 2.71 19.10 -2.13
N VAL A 105 2.03 18.60 -1.07
CA VAL A 105 2.42 17.38 -0.35
C VAL A 105 1.27 16.39 -0.39
N ALA A 106 1.50 15.19 -0.93
CA ALA A 106 0.56 14.09 -0.92
C ALA A 106 0.98 13.05 0.13
N LEU A 107 0.11 12.73 1.06
CA LEU A 107 0.32 11.72 2.10
C LEU A 107 -0.55 10.49 1.83
N VAL A 108 0.05 9.31 1.78
CA VAL A 108 -0.67 8.03 1.72
C VAL A 108 -0.85 7.50 3.14
N THR A 109 -2.10 7.33 3.54
CA THR A 109 -2.52 6.71 4.80
C THR A 109 -3.29 5.41 4.51
N GLY A 110 -4.57 5.31 4.84
CA GLY A 110 -5.42 4.17 4.54
C GLY A 110 -6.66 4.08 5.43
N LEU A 111 -7.36 2.96 5.34
CA LEU A 111 -8.65 2.78 6.02
C LEU A 111 -8.57 2.66 7.54
N LYS A 112 -7.38 2.59 8.15
CA LYS A 112 -7.24 2.75 9.61
C LYS A 112 -7.79 4.10 10.11
N HIS A 113 -7.94 5.08 9.22
CA HIS A 113 -8.65 6.31 9.55
C HIS A 113 -10.06 6.03 10.09
N TYR A 114 -10.75 5.05 9.51
CA TYR A 114 -12.12 4.67 9.83
C TYR A 114 -12.21 3.48 10.79
N LEU A 115 -11.23 2.59 10.75
CA LEU A 115 -11.28 1.28 11.43
C LEU A 115 -10.41 1.26 12.70
N GLY A 116 -9.58 2.27 12.91
CA GLY A 116 -8.57 2.29 13.97
C GLY A 116 -7.38 1.36 13.71
N PRO A 117 -6.47 1.22 14.69
CA PRO A 117 -5.36 0.29 14.61
C PRO A 117 -5.85 -1.18 14.58
N PHE A 118 -4.97 -2.11 14.17
CA PHE A 118 -5.35 -3.54 14.04
C PHE A 118 -5.97 -4.13 15.32
N GLU A 119 -5.53 -3.67 16.48
CA GLU A 119 -6.01 -4.12 17.78
C GLU A 119 -7.46 -3.65 18.06
N ALA A 120 -7.96 -2.66 17.33
CA ALA A 120 -9.30 -2.10 17.48
C ALA A 120 -10.33 -2.72 16.52
N TYR A 121 -9.91 -3.47 15.50
CA TYR A 121 -10.77 -4.01 14.43
C TYR A 121 -11.94 -4.89 14.86
N ALA A 122 -12.01 -5.31 16.08
CA ALA A 122 -13.11 -6.09 16.62
C ALA A 122 -13.67 -5.52 17.93
N LYS A 123 -13.32 -4.26 18.26
CA LYS A 123 -13.66 -3.65 19.56
C LYS A 123 -14.38 -2.32 19.32
N GLY A 124 -15.56 -2.17 19.86
CA GLY A 124 -16.35 -0.93 19.80
C GLY A 124 -17.37 -0.89 18.66
N GLU A 125 -17.96 0.29 18.45
CA GLU A 125 -18.87 0.55 17.35
C GLU A 125 -18.09 0.60 16.04
N LEU A 126 -18.52 -0.22 15.08
CA LEU A 126 -17.92 -0.23 13.75
C LEU A 126 -18.52 0.88 12.89
N PRO A 127 -17.72 1.55 12.06
CA PRO A 127 -18.24 2.58 11.18
C PRO A 127 -19.20 1.97 10.15
N ALA A 128 -20.25 2.73 9.82
CA ALA A 128 -21.17 2.34 8.75
C ALA A 128 -20.45 2.32 7.40
N THR A 129 -20.64 1.26 6.64
CA THR A 129 -20.18 1.16 5.25
C THR A 129 -21.26 1.64 4.27
N PRO A 130 -20.87 2.15 3.08
CA PRO A 130 -19.49 2.36 2.64
C PRO A 130 -18.80 3.48 3.40
N LEU A 131 -17.46 3.34 3.60
CA LEU A 131 -16.63 4.32 4.28
C LEU A 131 -16.54 5.62 3.46
N ARG A 132 -16.76 6.77 4.11
CA ARG A 132 -16.82 8.08 3.46
C ARG A 132 -15.91 9.08 4.13
N GLU A 133 -15.34 10.00 3.34
CA GLU A 133 -14.47 11.07 3.85
C GLU A 133 -15.17 12.05 4.79
N SER A 134 -16.51 12.05 4.84
CA SER A 134 -17.31 12.83 5.79
C SER A 134 -17.39 12.20 7.19
N GLN A 135 -16.89 10.98 7.37
CA GLN A 135 -16.80 10.36 8.69
C GLN A 135 -15.61 10.94 9.45
N ASP A 136 -15.87 11.37 10.69
CA ASP A 136 -14.87 11.97 11.56
C ASP A 136 -13.75 11.00 11.96
N ARG A 137 -12.67 11.54 12.49
CA ARG A 137 -11.63 10.76 13.17
C ARG A 137 -12.24 10.05 14.37
N LEU A 138 -11.84 8.81 14.59
CA LEU A 138 -12.23 8.05 15.78
C LEU A 138 -11.63 8.69 17.04
N ALA A 139 -12.37 8.62 18.17
CA ALA A 139 -11.89 9.09 19.46
C ALA A 139 -10.85 8.14 20.08
N MET A 140 -9.77 7.87 19.33
CA MET A 140 -8.65 7.02 19.74
C MET A 140 -7.35 7.46 19.08
N GLU A 141 -6.24 7.07 19.69
CA GLU A 141 -4.91 7.27 19.11
C GLU A 141 -4.76 6.50 17.80
N ASN A 142 -4.17 7.15 16.78
CA ASN A 142 -3.96 6.57 15.47
C ASN A 142 -2.77 7.25 14.79
N PHE A 143 -1.79 6.48 14.39
CA PHE A 143 -0.58 7.04 13.77
C PHE A 143 -0.84 7.73 12.43
N TYR A 144 -1.91 7.38 11.70
CA TYR A 144 -2.30 8.13 10.50
C TYR A 144 -2.74 9.55 10.83
N TYR A 145 -3.46 9.73 11.96
CA TYR A 145 -3.83 11.08 12.41
C TYR A 145 -2.59 11.92 12.74
N ALA A 146 -1.61 11.31 13.43
CA ALA A 146 -0.36 11.99 13.75
C ALA A 146 0.44 12.37 12.49
N GLN A 147 0.47 11.53 11.46
CA GLN A 147 1.09 11.87 10.17
C GLN A 147 0.34 13.00 9.45
N GLU A 148 -1.00 12.96 9.42
CA GLU A 148 -1.84 14.02 8.86
C GLU A 148 -1.57 15.36 9.57
N ASP A 149 -1.49 15.35 10.91
CA ASP A 149 -1.26 16.56 11.73
C ASP A 149 0.11 17.19 11.43
N GLU A 150 1.16 16.40 11.19
CA GLU A 150 2.48 16.91 10.76
C GLU A 150 2.40 17.59 9.38
N VAL A 151 1.66 17.00 8.44
CA VAL A 151 1.47 17.59 7.10
C VAL A 151 0.67 18.89 7.22
N PHE A 152 -0.39 18.93 8.03
CA PHE A 152 -1.22 20.13 8.20
C PHE A 152 -0.47 21.26 8.89
N ALA A 153 0.33 20.94 9.92
CA ALA A 153 1.18 21.91 10.60
C ALA A 153 2.24 22.50 9.65
N ALA A 154 2.90 21.64 8.87
CA ALA A 154 3.87 22.10 7.88
C ALA A 154 3.23 22.92 6.75
N ALA A 155 2.05 22.54 6.28
CA ALA A 155 1.31 23.32 5.27
C ALA A 155 0.92 24.71 5.78
N ALA A 156 0.48 24.82 7.04
CA ALA A 156 0.18 26.10 7.67
C ALA A 156 1.43 26.99 7.84
N ARG A 157 2.60 26.39 8.11
CA ARG A 157 3.88 27.09 8.25
C ARG A 157 4.45 27.55 6.91
N ASP A 158 4.45 26.67 5.90
CA ASP A 158 5.23 26.82 4.67
C ASP A 158 4.35 27.21 3.45
N GLY A 159 3.01 27.18 3.56
CA GLY A 159 2.08 27.68 2.55
C GLY A 159 1.79 26.75 1.38
N PHE A 160 2.21 25.50 1.42
CA PHE A 160 1.90 24.51 0.35
C PHE A 160 0.48 23.94 0.52
N SER A 161 -0.08 23.40 -0.57
CA SER A 161 -1.32 22.61 -0.54
C SER A 161 -1.03 21.14 -0.22
N TRP A 162 -2.03 20.42 0.28
CA TRP A 162 -1.87 19.01 0.62
C TRP A 162 -3.02 18.15 0.07
N SER A 163 -2.78 16.83 -0.01
CA SER A 163 -3.81 15.81 -0.15
C SER A 163 -3.48 14.60 0.71
N VAL A 164 -4.52 13.99 1.30
CA VAL A 164 -4.40 12.73 2.05
C VAL A 164 -5.14 11.65 1.27
N HIS A 165 -4.46 10.55 1.00
CA HIS A 165 -5.00 9.44 0.22
C HIS A 165 -5.24 8.24 1.13
N ARG A 166 -6.47 7.72 1.12
CA ARG A 166 -6.92 6.62 1.98
C ARG A 166 -7.24 5.37 1.16
N PRO A 167 -6.22 4.63 0.69
CA PRO A 167 -6.44 3.36 0.00
C PRO A 167 -6.95 2.27 0.96
N HIS A 168 -7.68 1.30 0.40
CA HIS A 168 -7.84 -0.02 1.00
C HIS A 168 -6.59 -0.87 0.72
N THR A 169 -6.66 -2.18 0.98
CA THR A 169 -5.55 -3.13 0.73
C THR A 169 -4.96 -2.91 -0.65
N ILE A 170 -3.66 -2.60 -0.70
CA ILE A 170 -2.99 -2.22 -1.94
C ILE A 170 -2.42 -3.47 -2.63
N ILE A 171 -2.79 -3.66 -3.90
CA ILE A 171 -2.28 -4.71 -4.77
C ILE A 171 -1.36 -4.09 -5.82
N GLY A 172 -0.15 -4.61 -5.95
CA GLY A 172 0.79 -4.12 -6.96
C GLY A 172 2.18 -4.71 -6.82
N TYR A 173 3.01 -4.51 -7.83
CA TYR A 173 4.36 -5.05 -7.87
C TYR A 173 5.30 -4.27 -6.94
N ALA A 174 5.95 -5.01 -6.04
CA ALA A 174 7.08 -4.53 -5.25
C ALA A 174 7.89 -5.73 -4.74
N VAL A 175 9.22 -5.65 -4.81
CA VAL A 175 10.12 -6.67 -4.26
C VAL A 175 10.66 -6.20 -2.92
N GLY A 176 10.75 -7.12 -1.95
CA GLY A 176 11.22 -6.80 -0.59
C GLY A 176 10.19 -6.06 0.26
N ASN A 177 8.94 -5.98 -0.18
CA ASN A 177 7.79 -5.51 0.60
C ASN A 177 6.87 -6.70 0.89
N ALA A 178 7.20 -7.45 1.93
CA ALA A 178 6.44 -8.66 2.30
C ALA A 178 4.97 -8.35 2.72
N MET A 179 4.66 -7.13 3.17
CA MET A 179 3.27 -6.71 3.43
C MET A 179 2.52 -6.40 2.12
N ASN A 180 2.46 -7.40 1.25
CA ASN A 180 1.79 -7.37 -0.03
C ASN A 180 0.90 -8.62 -0.14
N MET A 181 -0.41 -8.45 0.05
CA MET A 181 -1.37 -9.54 -0.01
C MET A 181 -1.31 -10.27 -1.36
N GLY A 182 -1.23 -9.55 -2.46
CA GLY A 182 -1.20 -10.15 -3.79
C GLY A 182 0.00 -11.07 -3.98
N THR A 183 1.20 -10.63 -3.60
CA THR A 183 2.41 -11.47 -3.65
C THR A 183 2.32 -12.66 -2.68
N THR A 184 1.80 -12.44 -1.46
CA THR A 184 1.59 -13.53 -0.48
C THR A 184 0.66 -14.61 -1.04
N LEU A 185 -0.46 -14.22 -1.67
CA LEU A 185 -1.40 -15.17 -2.28
C LEU A 185 -0.79 -15.89 -3.49
N ALA A 186 0.03 -15.20 -4.30
CA ALA A 186 0.74 -15.82 -5.42
C ALA A 186 1.72 -16.90 -4.97
N VAL A 187 2.51 -16.61 -3.94
CA VAL A 187 3.44 -17.57 -3.33
C VAL A 187 2.70 -18.75 -2.73
N TYR A 188 1.64 -18.49 -1.96
CA TYR A 188 0.80 -19.54 -1.38
C TYR A 188 0.20 -20.47 -2.43
N ALA A 189 -0.39 -19.90 -3.49
CA ALA A 189 -0.99 -20.69 -4.58
C ALA A 189 0.08 -21.51 -5.34
N SER A 190 1.29 -20.96 -5.52
CA SER A 190 2.43 -21.69 -6.13
C SER A 190 2.87 -22.90 -5.29
N ILE A 191 2.92 -22.73 -3.97
CA ILE A 191 3.23 -23.82 -3.03
C ILE A 191 2.15 -24.90 -3.09
N CYS A 192 0.86 -24.50 -3.05
CA CYS A 192 -0.24 -25.46 -3.16
C CYS A 192 -0.20 -26.23 -4.47
N LYS A 193 0.09 -25.55 -5.59
CA LYS A 193 0.24 -26.19 -6.90
C LYS A 193 1.35 -27.23 -6.92
N GLU A 194 2.53 -26.90 -6.40
CA GLU A 194 3.67 -27.82 -6.33
C GLU A 194 3.36 -29.06 -5.48
N LEU A 195 2.60 -28.89 -4.40
CA LEU A 195 2.19 -29.96 -3.51
C LEU A 195 0.97 -30.75 -3.99
N GLY A 196 0.33 -30.37 -5.10
CA GLY A 196 -0.93 -30.96 -5.57
C GLY A 196 -2.09 -30.78 -4.60
N LYS A 197 -2.10 -29.68 -3.83
CA LYS A 197 -3.12 -29.38 -2.82
C LYS A 197 -4.04 -28.25 -3.29
N PRO A 198 -5.33 -28.27 -2.92
CA PRO A 198 -6.22 -27.14 -3.17
C PRO A 198 -5.81 -25.93 -2.32
N ILE A 199 -6.09 -24.71 -2.81
CA ILE A 199 -5.97 -23.50 -1.98
C ILE A 199 -7.15 -23.42 -1.03
N GLN A 200 -6.88 -23.16 0.25
CA GLN A 200 -7.88 -23.03 1.29
C GLN A 200 -7.99 -21.56 1.73
N PHE A 201 -9.22 -21.01 1.73
CA PHE A 201 -9.42 -19.63 2.14
C PHE A 201 -9.05 -19.40 3.60
N PRO A 202 -8.17 -18.42 3.91
CA PRO A 202 -7.64 -18.27 5.28
C PRO A 202 -8.52 -17.36 6.16
N GLY A 203 -9.48 -16.66 5.57
CA GLY A 203 -10.18 -15.55 6.19
C GLY A 203 -11.46 -15.91 6.93
N SER A 204 -12.13 -14.88 7.40
CA SER A 204 -13.41 -14.98 8.11
C SER A 204 -14.58 -15.28 7.17
N SER A 205 -15.68 -15.80 7.77
CA SER A 205 -16.96 -15.94 7.06
C SER A 205 -17.51 -14.60 6.56
N THR A 206 -17.24 -13.52 7.29
CA THR A 206 -17.62 -12.16 6.87
C THR A 206 -16.87 -11.78 5.59
N GLN A 207 -15.55 -11.90 5.56
CA GLN A 207 -14.77 -11.56 4.36
C GLN A 207 -15.14 -12.46 3.16
N TRP A 208 -15.43 -13.73 3.39
CA TRP A 208 -15.86 -14.64 2.33
C TRP A 208 -17.18 -14.20 1.66
N ASN A 209 -18.15 -13.73 2.46
CA ASN A 209 -19.52 -13.48 2.00
C ASN A 209 -19.85 -12.01 1.74
N SER A 210 -19.19 -11.06 2.41
CA SER A 210 -19.48 -9.63 2.26
C SER A 210 -18.86 -9.05 1.00
N LEU A 211 -19.33 -7.87 0.60
CA LEU A 211 -18.65 -7.07 -0.42
C LEU A 211 -17.36 -6.48 0.14
N THR A 212 -16.39 -6.34 -0.73
CA THR A 212 -15.13 -5.65 -0.45
C THR A 212 -14.60 -4.98 -1.72
N ASP A 213 -13.60 -4.14 -1.57
CA ASP A 213 -12.83 -3.52 -2.64
C ASP A 213 -11.33 -3.63 -2.33
N ILE A 214 -10.49 -3.24 -3.26
CA ILE A 214 -9.04 -3.13 -3.13
C ILE A 214 -8.55 -1.90 -3.88
N THR A 215 -7.27 -1.59 -3.71
CA THR A 215 -6.60 -0.50 -4.45
C THR A 215 -5.46 -1.06 -5.29
N ASP A 216 -5.52 -0.92 -6.60
CA ASP A 216 -4.36 -1.13 -7.47
C ASP A 216 -3.33 -0.02 -7.26
N ALA A 217 -2.08 -0.38 -7.07
CA ALA A 217 -1.00 0.58 -6.86
C ALA A 217 -0.79 1.55 -8.04
N ARG A 218 -1.17 1.13 -9.25
CA ARG A 218 -1.14 1.99 -10.46
C ARG A 218 -2.25 3.03 -10.42
N VAL A 219 -3.47 2.63 -10.04
CA VAL A 219 -4.60 3.55 -9.87
C VAL A 219 -4.32 4.53 -8.72
N LEU A 220 -3.70 4.08 -7.64
CA LEU A 220 -3.25 4.97 -6.56
C LEU A 220 -2.18 5.94 -7.04
N ALA A 221 -1.23 5.51 -7.87
CA ALA A 221 -0.22 6.39 -8.45
C ALA A 221 -0.86 7.49 -9.34
N GLU A 222 -1.84 7.14 -10.16
CA GLU A 222 -2.61 8.10 -10.96
C GLU A 222 -3.39 9.07 -10.07
N HIS A 223 -3.98 8.59 -8.98
CA HIS A 223 -4.72 9.42 -8.02
C HIS A 223 -3.81 10.41 -7.28
N LEU A 224 -2.60 9.98 -6.90
CA LEU A 224 -1.58 10.83 -6.31
C LEU A 224 -1.16 11.95 -7.28
N LEU A 225 -0.86 11.60 -8.52
CA LEU A 225 -0.50 12.56 -9.57
C LEU A 225 -1.65 13.53 -9.88
N TRP A 226 -2.87 13.00 -10.03
CA TRP A 226 -4.07 13.80 -10.29
C TRP A 226 -4.32 14.81 -9.16
N ALA A 227 -4.30 14.38 -7.90
CA ALA A 227 -4.55 15.27 -6.77
C ALA A 227 -3.47 16.36 -6.64
N ALA A 228 -2.21 15.99 -6.85
CA ALA A 228 -1.08 16.92 -6.80
C ALA A 228 -1.12 18.00 -7.90
N THR A 229 -1.84 17.77 -8.99
CA THR A 229 -1.89 18.68 -10.15
C THR A 229 -3.27 19.29 -10.40
N THR A 230 -4.30 18.90 -9.63
CA THR A 230 -5.68 19.38 -9.82
C THR A 230 -6.06 20.38 -8.73
N PRO A 231 -6.39 21.65 -9.06
CA PRO A 231 -6.74 22.66 -8.05
C PRO A 231 -7.88 22.26 -7.12
N GLY A 232 -8.92 21.58 -7.62
CA GLY A 232 -10.08 21.13 -6.83
C GLY A 232 -9.76 20.02 -5.82
N ALA A 233 -8.64 19.33 -5.94
CA ALA A 233 -8.18 18.30 -5.02
C ALA A 233 -7.26 18.83 -3.91
N ARG A 234 -6.92 20.12 -3.93
CA ARG A 234 -6.07 20.74 -2.91
C ARG A 234 -6.76 20.76 -1.55
N ASN A 235 -6.00 20.47 -0.51
CA ASN A 235 -6.45 20.46 0.88
C ASN A 235 -7.65 19.52 1.11
N GLN A 236 -7.57 18.32 0.49
CA GLN A 236 -8.59 17.31 0.56
C GLN A 236 -8.03 15.98 1.10
N ALA A 237 -8.82 15.33 1.98
CA ALA A 237 -8.68 13.91 2.24
C ALA A 237 -9.61 13.15 1.28
N LEU A 238 -9.09 12.08 0.66
CA LEU A 238 -9.70 11.39 -0.46
C LEU A 238 -9.55 9.87 -0.31
N ASN A 239 -10.65 9.17 -0.40
CA ASN A 239 -10.63 7.71 -0.54
C ASN A 239 -10.16 7.32 -1.95
N ILE A 240 -9.50 6.18 -2.05
CA ILE A 240 -9.07 5.61 -3.33
C ILE A 240 -9.13 4.09 -3.31
N VAL A 241 -9.94 3.53 -4.19
CA VAL A 241 -10.05 2.11 -4.50
C VAL A 241 -10.26 1.93 -6.02
N ASN A 242 -10.21 0.71 -6.51
CA ASN A 242 -10.28 0.40 -7.94
C ASN A 242 -11.55 0.90 -8.63
N GLY A 243 -12.68 0.90 -7.92
CA GLY A 243 -13.97 1.36 -8.43
C GLY A 243 -14.97 0.26 -8.74
N ASP A 244 -14.58 -1.01 -8.61
CA ASP A 244 -15.45 -2.17 -8.55
C ASP A 244 -15.52 -2.73 -7.12
N THR A 245 -16.39 -3.71 -6.92
CA THR A 245 -16.52 -4.47 -5.68
C THR A 245 -16.66 -5.96 -5.97
N PHE A 246 -16.17 -6.79 -5.07
CA PHE A 246 -16.26 -8.24 -5.22
C PHE A 246 -16.52 -8.93 -3.87
N ARG A 247 -16.74 -10.26 -3.92
CA ARG A 247 -16.74 -11.13 -2.74
C ARG A 247 -15.54 -12.08 -2.81
N TRP A 248 -14.89 -12.33 -1.70
CA TRP A 248 -13.74 -13.23 -1.69
C TRP A 248 -14.08 -14.63 -2.20
N LYS A 249 -15.29 -15.14 -1.96
CA LYS A 249 -15.73 -16.43 -2.51
C LYS A 249 -15.65 -16.51 -4.05
N TRP A 250 -15.88 -15.40 -4.74
CA TRP A 250 -15.73 -15.30 -6.19
C TRP A 250 -14.26 -15.12 -6.57
N MET A 251 -13.56 -14.16 -5.96
CA MET A 251 -12.17 -13.86 -6.26
C MET A 251 -11.24 -15.04 -5.97
N TRP A 252 -11.54 -15.83 -4.93
CA TRP A 252 -10.76 -17.01 -4.58
C TRP A 252 -10.76 -18.06 -5.68
N GLN A 253 -11.91 -18.28 -6.31
CA GLN A 253 -12.04 -19.18 -7.47
C GLN A 253 -11.27 -18.63 -8.69
N ARG A 254 -11.28 -17.30 -8.88
CA ARG A 254 -10.54 -16.66 -9.97
C ARG A 254 -9.04 -16.81 -9.80
N ILE A 255 -8.54 -16.59 -8.58
CA ILE A 255 -7.12 -16.81 -8.24
C ILE A 255 -6.74 -18.28 -8.44
N ALA A 256 -7.55 -19.21 -7.94
CA ALA A 256 -7.32 -20.64 -8.13
C ALA A 256 -7.21 -21.01 -9.62
N GLY A 257 -8.15 -20.51 -10.43
CA GLY A 257 -8.16 -20.72 -11.88
C GLY A 257 -6.90 -20.21 -12.58
N TRP A 258 -6.39 -19.02 -12.18
CA TRP A 258 -5.15 -18.47 -12.75
C TRP A 258 -3.93 -19.36 -12.51
N PHE A 259 -3.82 -19.95 -11.32
CA PHE A 259 -2.73 -20.88 -10.97
C PHE A 259 -2.98 -22.29 -11.46
N GLY A 260 -4.20 -22.64 -11.90
CA GLY A 260 -4.59 -24.00 -12.28
C GLY A 260 -4.61 -24.95 -11.08
N VAL A 261 -5.11 -24.48 -9.94
CA VAL A 261 -5.32 -25.25 -8.71
C VAL A 261 -6.79 -25.29 -8.32
N GLU A 262 -7.17 -26.29 -7.54
CA GLU A 262 -8.55 -26.37 -7.01
C GLU A 262 -8.71 -25.51 -5.76
N THR A 263 -9.95 -25.18 -5.42
CA THR A 263 -10.30 -24.56 -4.14
C THR A 263 -10.84 -25.60 -3.18
N ALA A 264 -10.36 -25.58 -1.93
CA ALA A 264 -10.98 -26.36 -0.87
C ALA A 264 -12.37 -25.77 -0.52
N PRO A 265 -13.36 -26.61 -0.14
CA PRO A 265 -14.62 -26.12 0.38
C PRO A 265 -14.43 -25.22 1.59
N PHE A 266 -15.21 -24.13 1.66
CA PHE A 266 -15.22 -23.23 2.80
C PHE A 266 -16.48 -23.46 3.65
N ASP A 267 -16.29 -23.96 4.86
CA ASP A 267 -17.35 -24.32 5.82
C ASP A 267 -17.70 -23.18 6.83
N GLY A 268 -17.19 -21.99 6.59
CA GLY A 268 -17.37 -20.82 7.48
C GLY A 268 -16.20 -20.57 8.43
N ARG A 269 -15.18 -21.41 8.41
CA ARG A 269 -13.96 -21.25 9.20
C ARG A 269 -12.73 -21.27 8.31
N GLY A 270 -12.00 -20.13 8.29
CA GLY A 270 -10.72 -20.05 7.60
C GLY A 270 -9.59 -20.72 8.39
N VAL A 271 -8.62 -21.26 7.69
CA VAL A 271 -7.36 -21.67 8.30
C VAL A 271 -6.32 -20.60 8.00
N PRO A 272 -5.82 -19.85 9.00
CA PRO A 272 -4.88 -18.76 8.78
C PRO A 272 -3.67 -19.17 7.94
N LEU A 273 -3.20 -18.29 7.06
CA LEU A 273 -1.99 -18.54 6.26
C LEU A 273 -0.77 -18.77 7.14
N GLN A 274 -0.69 -18.13 8.31
CA GLN A 274 0.37 -18.41 9.28
C GLN A 274 0.44 -19.89 9.66
N THR A 275 -0.72 -20.57 9.77
CA THR A 275 -0.78 -22.02 10.01
C THR A 275 -0.46 -22.81 8.75
N GLN A 276 -1.03 -22.41 7.61
CA GLN A 276 -0.84 -23.12 6.33
C GLN A 276 0.60 -23.03 5.79
N LEU A 277 1.32 -21.95 6.10
CA LEU A 277 2.69 -21.69 5.66
C LEU A 277 3.75 -21.91 6.75
N ALA A 278 3.38 -22.45 7.93
CA ALA A 278 4.30 -22.61 9.06
C ALA A 278 5.59 -23.38 8.69
N GLU A 279 5.47 -24.42 7.86
CA GLU A 279 6.58 -25.28 7.41
C GLU A 279 6.94 -25.03 5.93
N ALA A 280 6.51 -23.90 5.35
CA ALA A 280 6.64 -23.70 3.91
C ALA A 280 8.03 -23.19 3.47
N GLY A 281 8.88 -22.73 4.37
CA GLY A 281 10.22 -22.22 4.02
C GLY A 281 11.07 -23.20 3.20
N PRO A 282 11.31 -24.43 3.67
CA PRO A 282 12.05 -25.44 2.89
C PRO A 282 11.36 -25.82 1.57
N ILE A 283 10.02 -25.84 1.56
CA ILE A 283 9.25 -26.15 0.34
C ILE A 283 9.47 -25.04 -0.69
N TRP A 284 9.36 -23.77 -0.26
CA TRP A 284 9.60 -22.62 -1.13
C TRP A 284 11.02 -22.62 -1.69
N HIS A 285 12.01 -22.92 -0.84
CA HIS A 285 13.41 -23.02 -1.28
C HIS A 285 13.57 -24.05 -2.39
N SER A 286 12.99 -25.25 -2.25
CA SER A 286 13.02 -26.29 -3.28
C SER A 286 12.30 -25.86 -4.57
N ILE A 287 11.18 -25.12 -4.46
CA ILE A 287 10.49 -24.54 -5.62
C ILE A 287 11.40 -23.52 -6.31
N ALA A 288 12.03 -22.64 -5.55
CA ALA A 288 12.90 -21.59 -6.08
C ALA A 288 14.11 -22.19 -6.84
N GLU A 289 14.73 -23.21 -6.29
CA GLU A 289 15.81 -23.95 -6.98
C GLU A 289 15.30 -24.64 -8.24
N LYS A 290 14.19 -25.39 -8.16
CA LYS A 290 13.59 -26.12 -9.28
C LYS A 290 13.27 -25.24 -10.48
N TYR A 291 12.75 -24.04 -10.22
CA TYR A 291 12.29 -23.13 -11.28
C TYR A 291 13.26 -21.96 -11.54
N GLY A 292 14.41 -21.90 -10.87
CA GLY A 292 15.40 -20.83 -11.04
C GLY A 292 14.87 -19.47 -10.63
N LEU A 293 14.12 -19.39 -9.52
CA LEU A 293 13.52 -18.14 -9.08
C LEU A 293 14.56 -17.16 -8.52
N ALA A 294 14.28 -15.86 -8.63
CA ALA A 294 15.17 -14.80 -8.20
C ALA A 294 15.23 -14.63 -6.67
N GLU A 295 14.23 -15.13 -5.92
CA GLU A 295 14.17 -15.02 -4.47
C GLU A 295 13.87 -16.37 -3.82
N VAL A 296 14.78 -16.81 -2.97
CA VAL A 296 14.71 -18.11 -2.29
C VAL A 296 14.16 -18.00 -0.86
N ASP A 297 14.16 -16.81 -0.28
CA ASP A 297 13.61 -16.57 1.05
C ASP A 297 12.12 -16.20 0.97
N LEU A 298 11.28 -17.12 1.44
CA LEU A 298 9.82 -16.92 1.54
C LEU A 298 9.44 -15.61 2.26
N ASN A 299 10.19 -15.24 3.31
CA ASN A 299 9.85 -14.07 4.14
C ASN A 299 10.13 -12.74 3.45
N VAL A 300 10.92 -12.71 2.39
CA VAL A 300 11.13 -11.52 1.56
C VAL A 300 9.89 -11.25 0.69
N LEU A 301 9.19 -12.30 0.26
CA LEU A 301 8.06 -12.22 -0.67
C LEU A 301 6.71 -12.20 0.03
N ALA A 302 6.53 -12.97 1.11
CA ALA A 302 5.24 -13.23 1.70
C ALA A 302 5.16 -12.82 3.17
N SER A 303 3.99 -12.32 3.57
CA SER A 303 3.65 -12.00 4.96
C SER A 303 2.29 -12.61 5.31
N ALA A 304 2.31 -13.83 5.82
CA ALA A 304 1.10 -14.54 6.21
C ALA A 304 0.26 -13.74 7.22
N TRP A 305 0.89 -13.22 8.29
CA TRP A 305 0.19 -12.46 9.32
C TRP A 305 -0.54 -11.22 8.79
N HIS A 306 0.05 -10.51 7.83
CA HIS A 306 -0.54 -9.30 7.25
C HIS A 306 -1.79 -9.65 6.43
N THR A 307 -1.70 -10.71 5.62
CA THR A 307 -2.82 -11.21 4.82
C THR A 307 -3.92 -11.78 5.71
N ASP A 308 -3.57 -12.52 6.77
CA ASP A 308 -4.52 -13.03 7.77
C ASP A 308 -5.22 -11.89 8.51
N ALA A 309 -4.52 -10.81 8.85
CA ALA A 309 -5.11 -9.65 9.50
C ALA A 309 -6.16 -8.95 8.61
N ASP A 310 -5.93 -8.91 7.30
CA ASP A 310 -6.88 -8.34 6.34
C ASP A 310 -8.05 -9.28 6.06
N LEU A 311 -7.78 -10.56 5.75
CA LEU A 311 -8.82 -11.53 5.40
C LEU A 311 -9.59 -12.05 6.61
N GLY A 312 -9.01 -11.96 7.80
CA GLY A 312 -9.64 -12.38 9.06
C GLY A 312 -10.61 -11.37 9.66
N ARG A 313 -10.74 -10.17 9.10
CA ARG A 313 -11.63 -9.12 9.65
C ARG A 313 -13.07 -9.62 9.80
N PRO A 314 -13.71 -9.38 10.96
CA PRO A 314 -15.11 -9.77 11.18
C PRO A 314 -16.12 -8.73 10.69
N ILE A 315 -15.70 -7.78 9.83
CA ILE A 315 -16.48 -6.64 9.36
C ILE A 315 -16.45 -6.55 7.84
N GLU A 316 -17.53 -6.06 7.24
CA GLU A 316 -17.54 -5.64 5.84
C GLU A 316 -16.72 -4.36 5.67
N VAL A 317 -15.96 -4.25 4.59
CA VAL A 317 -15.20 -3.06 4.23
C VAL A 317 -15.44 -2.72 2.78
N VAL A 318 -16.18 -1.64 2.56
CA VAL A 318 -16.48 -1.05 1.23
C VAL A 318 -16.27 0.45 1.31
N THR A 319 -15.68 1.03 0.30
CA THR A 319 -15.21 2.41 0.27
C THR A 319 -15.96 3.25 -0.76
N ASP A 320 -16.44 4.42 -0.37
CA ASP A 320 -17.11 5.37 -1.28
C ASP A 320 -16.07 6.24 -2.00
N MET A 321 -16.11 6.23 -3.34
CA MET A 321 -15.26 7.03 -4.22
C MET A 321 -15.93 8.30 -4.75
N SER A 322 -17.13 8.62 -4.29
CA SER A 322 -17.95 9.72 -4.86
C SER A 322 -17.24 11.06 -4.83
N LYS A 323 -16.46 11.36 -3.79
CA LYS A 323 -15.74 12.64 -3.65
C LYS A 323 -14.69 12.79 -4.75
N SER A 324 -13.81 11.81 -4.93
CA SER A 324 -12.79 11.82 -5.99
C SER A 324 -13.43 11.90 -7.38
N ARG A 325 -14.52 11.15 -7.62
CA ARG A 325 -15.27 11.17 -8.89
C ARG A 325 -15.86 12.55 -9.19
N LYS A 326 -16.50 13.20 -8.21
CA LYS A 326 -17.05 14.56 -8.36
C LYS A 326 -15.98 15.61 -8.64
N LEU A 327 -14.76 15.40 -8.14
CA LEU A 327 -13.62 16.28 -8.41
C LEU A 327 -12.91 15.97 -9.72
N GLY A 328 -13.38 14.97 -10.49
CA GLY A 328 -12.90 14.66 -11.84
C GLY A 328 -11.90 13.50 -11.94
N PHE A 329 -11.63 12.75 -10.88
CA PHE A 329 -10.83 11.53 -10.98
C PHE A 329 -11.67 10.41 -11.60
N SER A 330 -11.26 9.91 -12.78
CA SER A 330 -12.00 8.93 -13.55
C SER A 330 -11.30 7.60 -13.76
N ALA A 331 -10.01 7.47 -13.38
CA ALA A 331 -9.29 6.21 -13.53
C ALA A 331 -9.94 5.09 -12.70
N PHE A 332 -9.82 3.89 -13.19
CA PHE A 332 -10.44 2.71 -12.64
C PHE A 332 -9.64 1.46 -13.04
N GLN A 333 -9.72 0.39 -12.25
CA GLN A 333 -9.18 -0.93 -12.58
C GLN A 333 -10.13 -2.02 -12.10
N ALA A 334 -10.26 -3.11 -12.85
CA ALA A 334 -10.93 -4.29 -12.33
C ALA A 334 -10.06 -4.96 -11.27
N SER A 335 -10.64 -5.33 -10.13
CA SER A 335 -9.87 -5.92 -9.03
C SER A 335 -9.27 -7.28 -9.40
N GLU A 336 -9.95 -8.05 -10.25
CA GLU A 336 -9.40 -9.29 -10.81
C GLU A 336 -8.12 -9.03 -11.61
N ASP A 337 -8.13 -8.03 -12.49
CA ASP A 337 -6.98 -7.68 -13.33
C ASP A 337 -5.81 -7.16 -12.47
N SER A 338 -6.09 -6.51 -11.34
CA SER A 338 -5.04 -6.09 -10.41
C SER A 338 -4.25 -7.28 -9.87
N PHE A 339 -4.91 -8.38 -9.54
CA PHE A 339 -4.25 -9.61 -9.13
C PHE A 339 -3.54 -10.30 -10.30
N PHE A 340 -4.19 -10.43 -11.44
CA PHE A 340 -3.66 -11.19 -12.57
C PHE A 340 -2.46 -10.49 -13.21
N ASP A 341 -2.50 -9.17 -13.35
CA ASP A 341 -1.36 -8.38 -13.83
C ASP A 341 -0.17 -8.47 -12.86
N LEU A 342 -0.44 -8.45 -11.54
CA LEU A 342 0.59 -8.66 -10.55
C LEU A 342 1.20 -10.06 -10.67
N PHE A 343 0.38 -11.11 -10.78
CA PHE A 343 0.86 -12.49 -10.91
C PHE A 343 1.68 -12.69 -12.19
N ALA A 344 1.25 -12.10 -13.30
CA ALA A 344 1.99 -12.11 -14.55
C ALA A 344 3.36 -11.41 -14.40
N ALA A 345 3.37 -10.23 -13.76
CA ALA A 345 4.62 -9.50 -13.52
C ALA A 345 5.58 -10.24 -12.57
N LEU A 346 5.05 -10.93 -11.54
CA LEU A 346 5.87 -11.75 -10.63
C LEU A 346 6.47 -12.95 -11.38
N ARG A 347 5.72 -13.58 -12.29
CA ARG A 347 6.21 -14.69 -13.13
C ARG A 347 7.26 -14.19 -14.11
N GLU A 348 7.03 -13.08 -14.81
CA GLU A 348 8.01 -12.47 -15.72
C GLU A 348 9.32 -12.12 -15.01
N ALA A 349 9.23 -11.66 -13.75
CA ALA A 349 10.39 -11.36 -12.92
C ALA A 349 11.02 -12.60 -12.26
N HIS A 350 10.59 -13.82 -12.59
CA HIS A 350 11.04 -15.06 -11.95
C HIS A 350 10.91 -15.04 -10.41
N LEU A 351 9.88 -14.42 -9.87
CA LEU A 351 9.58 -14.42 -8.44
C LEU A 351 8.56 -15.50 -8.04
N ILE A 352 7.83 -16.05 -9.02
CA ILE A 352 6.96 -17.23 -8.88
C ILE A 352 7.11 -18.10 -10.14
N PRO A 353 6.76 -19.41 -10.08
CA PRO A 353 6.78 -20.32 -11.23
C PRO A 353 5.82 -19.95 -12.36
#